data_826c37494768a76ec79dc78af3477917
#
_entry.id   826c37494768a76ec79dc78af3477917
#
_cell.length_a   1.000
_cell.length_b   1.000
_cell.length_c   1.000
_cell.angle_alpha   90.00
_cell.angle_beta   90.00
_cell.angle_gamma   90.00
#
_symmetry.space_group_name_H-M   'P 1'
#
loop_
_entity.id
_entity.type
_entity.pdbx_description
1 polymer ?
#
loop_
_entity_poly.entity_id
_entity_poly.type
_entity_poly.pdbx_seq_one_letter_code
_entity_poly.pdbx_strand_id
1 'polypeptide(L)'
;DREVLWNAVEENEKTKDSRLAREFVVALPIELSLEQWQTLLTDFVQNQFVADGMCADLAIHDPDPPGHNPHAHILLTVRPLDESGKWQYKTEKEYLCSRDGEERGFTAAEFKAAQADGWEKQYQYKVGRKKVYMTPSAAEEHGYERASKYPKSTKYGRQNPISERWNSEEQLLIWRKAWADVTNKYLERYGHEE
;
A
#
# COMPACT_ATOMS: atom_id res chain seq x y z
N ASP A 1 -2.06 -2.34 21.26
CA ASP A 1 -1.45 -3.62 21.62
C ASP A 1 -0.73 -4.18 20.37
N ARG A 2 0.56 -4.53 20.54
CA ARG A 2 1.44 -5.04 19.47
C ARG A 2 0.94 -6.36 18.89
N GLU A 3 0.53 -7.27 19.73
CA GLU A 3 0.03 -8.60 19.34
C GLU A 3 -1.26 -8.48 18.50
N VAL A 4 -2.19 -7.65 18.93
CA VAL A 4 -3.45 -7.40 18.22
C VAL A 4 -3.17 -6.79 16.82
N LEU A 5 -2.23 -5.85 16.73
CA LEU A 5 -1.87 -5.23 15.45
C LEU A 5 -1.33 -6.27 14.46
N TRP A 6 -0.31 -7.03 14.87
CA TRP A 6 0.37 -7.94 13.94
C TRP A 6 -0.47 -9.16 13.58
N ASN A 7 -1.30 -9.66 14.49
CA ASN A 7 -2.31 -10.69 14.16
C ASN A 7 -3.32 -10.17 13.13
N ALA A 8 -3.80 -8.93 13.27
CA ALA A 8 -4.70 -8.32 12.29
C ALA A 8 -4.03 -8.12 10.92
N VAL A 9 -2.73 -7.81 10.88
CA VAL A 9 -1.96 -7.75 9.62
C VAL A 9 -1.90 -9.12 8.96
N GLU A 10 -1.53 -10.18 9.68
CA GLU A 10 -1.47 -11.54 9.14
C GLU A 10 -2.83 -12.02 8.61
N GLU A 11 -3.90 -11.73 9.32
CA GLU A 11 -5.26 -12.08 8.88
C GLU A 11 -5.67 -11.41 7.57
N ASN A 12 -5.14 -10.22 7.28
CA ASN A 12 -5.44 -9.47 6.05
C ASN A 12 -4.47 -9.78 4.89
N GLU A 13 -3.24 -10.22 5.17
CA GLU A 13 -2.20 -10.52 4.20
C GLU A 13 -2.16 -12.01 3.83
N LYS A 14 -3.21 -12.51 3.16
CA LYS A 14 -3.46 -13.95 2.94
C LYS A 14 -2.66 -14.61 1.83
N THR A 15 -1.92 -13.87 1.00
CA THR A 15 -1.13 -14.48 -0.07
C THR A 15 0.21 -14.98 0.44
N LYS A 16 0.67 -16.13 -0.06
CA LYS A 16 1.89 -16.81 0.39
C LYS A 16 3.13 -15.91 0.45
N ASP A 17 3.25 -14.98 -0.48
CA ASP A 17 4.40 -14.08 -0.60
C ASP A 17 4.06 -12.63 -0.21
N SER A 18 3.02 -12.43 0.63
CA SER A 18 2.66 -11.10 1.11
C SER A 18 3.72 -10.54 2.04
N ARG A 19 4.09 -9.27 1.79
CA ARG A 19 4.81 -8.50 2.80
C ARG A 19 3.86 -8.16 3.93
N LEU A 20 4.26 -8.46 5.17
CA LEU A 20 3.51 -8.12 6.38
C LEU A 20 3.86 -6.73 6.88
N ALA A 21 5.14 -6.36 6.80
CA ALA A 21 5.65 -5.09 7.30
C ALA A 21 6.72 -4.50 6.38
N ARG A 22 7.01 -3.22 6.59
CA ARG A 22 8.25 -2.57 6.16
C ARG A 22 8.96 -2.05 7.38
N GLU A 23 10.27 -2.06 7.34
CA GLU A 23 11.10 -1.58 8.42
C GLU A 23 11.91 -0.36 7.98
N PHE A 24 11.98 0.63 8.87
CA PHE A 24 12.98 1.68 8.84
C PHE A 24 13.88 1.54 10.05
N VAL A 25 15.18 1.63 9.84
CA VAL A 25 16.17 1.76 10.91
C VAL A 25 16.75 3.15 10.82
N VAL A 26 16.62 3.92 11.89
CA VAL A 26 17.10 5.30 11.97
C VAL A 26 18.13 5.45 13.08
N ALA A 27 19.27 6.08 12.78
CA ALA A 27 20.26 6.41 13.80
C ALA A 27 19.70 7.49 14.74
N LEU A 28 20.01 7.38 16.02
CA LEU A 28 19.61 8.34 17.04
C LEU A 28 20.81 9.20 17.46
N PRO A 29 20.64 10.53 17.60
CA PRO A 29 21.71 11.41 18.07
C PRO A 29 22.14 11.02 19.49
N ILE A 30 23.44 10.79 19.70
CA ILE A 30 24.00 10.43 21.01
C ILE A 30 23.95 11.59 22.02
N GLU A 31 23.73 12.81 21.54
CA GLU A 31 23.58 14.03 22.32
C GLU A 31 22.25 14.09 23.08
N LEU A 32 21.25 13.32 22.60
CA LEU A 32 19.91 13.31 23.18
C LEU A 32 19.72 12.17 24.18
N SER A 33 18.92 12.43 25.21
CA SER A 33 18.53 11.40 26.19
C SER A 33 17.49 10.45 25.65
N LEU A 34 17.26 9.31 26.30
CA LEU A 34 16.23 8.33 25.96
C LEU A 34 14.83 8.96 25.87
N GLU A 35 14.48 9.86 26.78
CA GLU A 35 13.19 10.56 26.77
C GLU A 35 13.07 11.50 25.55
N GLN A 36 14.17 12.16 25.20
CA GLN A 36 14.22 13.03 24.02
C GLN A 36 14.13 12.19 22.73
N TRP A 37 14.78 11.03 22.66
CA TRP A 37 14.62 10.08 21.53
C TRP A 37 13.18 9.61 21.37
N GLN A 38 12.50 9.26 22.46
CA GLN A 38 11.09 8.86 22.44
C GLN A 38 10.19 9.97 21.87
N THR A 39 10.45 11.21 22.28
CA THR A 39 9.69 12.37 21.80
C THR A 39 9.96 12.63 20.31
N LEU A 40 11.23 12.64 19.90
CA LEU A 40 11.67 12.79 18.52
C LEU A 40 11.03 11.72 17.60
N LEU A 41 11.14 10.45 17.98
CA LEU A 41 10.58 9.33 17.22
C LEU A 41 9.06 9.40 17.12
N THR A 42 8.40 9.75 18.22
CA THR A 42 6.93 9.89 18.22
C THR A 42 6.49 11.01 17.28
N ASP A 43 7.15 12.16 17.31
CA ASP A 43 6.87 13.29 16.41
C ASP A 43 7.07 12.88 14.95
N PHE A 44 8.21 12.27 14.63
CA PHE A 44 8.50 11.78 13.28
C PHE A 44 7.45 10.77 12.78
N VAL A 45 7.20 9.73 13.57
CA VAL A 45 6.33 8.62 13.18
C VAL A 45 4.86 9.08 13.03
N GLN A 46 4.38 9.91 13.94
CA GLN A 46 3.03 10.45 13.87
C GLN A 46 2.82 11.29 12.62
N ASN A 47 3.77 12.18 12.29
CA ASN A 47 3.64 13.09 11.17
C ASN A 47 3.93 12.46 9.80
N GLN A 48 4.81 11.45 9.74
CA GLN A 48 5.23 10.89 8.45
C GLN A 48 4.52 9.59 8.07
N PHE A 49 4.08 8.80 9.05
CA PHE A 49 3.52 7.47 8.79
C PHE A 49 2.09 7.31 9.29
N VAL A 50 1.83 7.66 10.55
CA VAL A 50 0.49 7.46 11.13
C VAL A 50 -0.52 8.41 10.52
N ALA A 51 -0.17 9.69 10.33
CA ALA A 51 -1.02 10.67 9.64
C ALA A 51 -1.36 10.27 8.20
N ASP A 52 -0.55 9.40 7.60
CA ASP A 52 -0.74 8.88 6.23
C ASP A 52 -1.45 7.52 6.19
N GLY A 53 -1.93 7.03 7.33
CA GLY A 53 -2.73 5.80 7.44
C GLY A 53 -1.93 4.52 7.70
N MET A 54 -0.66 4.59 8.10
CA MET A 54 0.11 3.44 8.57
C MET A 54 -0.10 3.23 10.07
N CYS A 55 -0.04 1.97 10.52
CA CYS A 55 0.27 1.67 11.92
C CYS A 55 1.77 1.48 12.07
N ALA A 56 2.30 1.92 13.21
CA ALA A 56 3.71 1.83 13.53
C ALA A 56 3.94 1.10 14.86
N ASP A 57 5.00 0.30 14.88
CA ASP A 57 5.54 -0.35 16.08
C ASP A 57 7.01 0.05 16.21
N LEU A 58 7.39 0.57 17.38
CA LEU A 58 8.68 1.18 17.63
C LEU A 58 9.50 0.39 18.66
N ALA A 59 10.78 0.24 18.39
CA ALA A 59 11.76 -0.27 19.36
C ALA A 59 13.05 0.56 19.29
N ILE A 60 13.49 1.06 20.43
CA ILE A 60 14.79 1.72 20.58
C ILE A 60 15.80 0.67 21.01
N HIS A 61 16.94 0.65 20.32
CA HIS A 61 18.09 -0.15 20.68
C HIS A 61 19.25 0.79 21.01
N ASP A 62 19.69 0.73 22.26
CA ASP A 62 20.80 1.51 22.80
C ASP A 62 21.90 0.55 23.27
N PRO A 63 22.80 0.12 22.34
CA PRO A 63 23.84 -0.86 22.67
C PRO A 63 24.91 -0.29 23.57
N ASP A 64 25.41 -1.13 24.48
CA ASP A 64 26.49 -0.77 25.39
C ASP A 64 27.81 -0.44 24.64
N PRO A 65 28.65 0.50 25.19
CA PRO A 65 29.99 0.71 24.70
C PRO A 65 30.86 -0.57 24.74
N PRO A 66 31.85 -0.75 23.81
CA PRO A 66 32.41 0.26 22.89
C PRO A 66 31.68 0.41 21.55
N GLY A 67 30.64 -0.37 21.27
CA GLY A 67 29.90 -0.32 20.02
C GLY A 67 28.67 0.61 20.05
N HIS A 68 28.73 1.69 20.85
CA HIS A 68 27.59 2.58 21.04
C HIS A 68 27.12 3.21 19.74
N ASN A 69 25.98 2.71 19.25
CA ASN A 69 25.32 3.18 18.03
C ASN A 69 23.80 3.12 18.26
N PRO A 70 23.24 4.05 19.04
CA PRO A 70 21.81 4.06 19.33
C PRO A 70 20.98 4.23 18.05
N HIS A 71 19.98 3.40 17.91
CA HIS A 71 19.10 3.43 16.74
C HIS A 71 17.68 2.96 17.09
N ALA A 72 16.73 3.29 16.22
CA ALA A 72 15.38 2.84 16.36
C ALA A 72 14.94 2.00 15.18
N HIS A 73 14.25 0.92 15.49
CA HIS A 73 13.51 0.11 14.54
C HIS A 73 12.06 0.59 14.48
N ILE A 74 11.59 0.94 13.30
CA ILE A 74 10.23 1.41 13.04
C ILE A 74 9.57 0.40 12.11
N LEU A 75 8.75 -0.49 12.65
CA LEU A 75 7.96 -1.42 11.87
C LEU A 75 6.65 -0.76 11.47
N LEU A 76 6.35 -0.76 10.17
CA LEU A 76 5.19 -0.11 9.57
C LEU A 76 4.34 -1.11 8.81
N THR A 77 3.03 -0.92 8.87
CA THR A 77 2.12 -1.69 8.02
C THR A 77 2.28 -1.29 6.54
N VAL A 78 2.02 -2.24 5.65
CA VAL A 78 2.13 -2.04 4.19
C VAL A 78 0.77 -1.83 3.51
N ARG A 79 -0.30 -1.90 4.30
CA ARG A 79 -1.68 -1.65 3.89
C ARG A 79 -2.21 -0.44 4.65
N PRO A 80 -2.79 0.56 3.95
CA PRO A 80 -3.31 1.73 4.63
C PRO A 80 -4.60 1.41 5.39
N LEU A 81 -4.82 2.10 6.49
CA LEU A 81 -6.10 2.22 7.15
C LEU A 81 -6.85 3.44 6.59
N ASP A 82 -8.18 3.35 6.54
CA ASP A 82 -9.01 4.53 6.33
C ASP A 82 -9.27 5.26 7.67
N GLU A 83 -9.95 6.40 7.61
CA GLU A 83 -10.28 7.23 8.78
C GLU A 83 -11.14 6.50 9.84
N SER A 84 -11.81 5.42 9.44
CA SER A 84 -12.59 4.56 10.35
C SER A 84 -11.77 3.44 10.99
N GLY A 85 -10.47 3.34 10.67
CA GLY A 85 -9.57 2.29 11.13
C GLY A 85 -9.74 0.96 10.39
N LYS A 86 -10.33 0.96 9.20
CA LYS A 86 -10.50 -0.23 8.37
C LYS A 86 -9.38 -0.36 7.34
N TRP A 87 -8.90 -1.59 7.17
CA TRP A 87 -7.91 -1.91 6.15
C TRP A 87 -8.41 -1.64 4.74
N GLN A 88 -7.67 -0.86 3.98
CA GLN A 88 -7.89 -0.65 2.55
C GLN A 88 -7.23 -1.76 1.74
N TYR A 89 -7.66 -1.94 0.49
CA TYR A 89 -7.00 -2.88 -0.43
C TYR A 89 -5.67 -2.30 -0.94
N LYS A 90 -4.63 -3.15 -1.06
CA LYS A 90 -3.39 -2.79 -1.77
C LYS A 90 -3.63 -2.67 -3.26
N THR A 91 -4.45 -3.58 -3.79
CA THR A 91 -4.85 -3.62 -5.20
C THR A 91 -6.35 -3.84 -5.29
N GLU A 92 -7.00 -3.13 -6.19
CA GLU A 92 -8.41 -3.31 -6.49
C GLU A 92 -8.57 -4.09 -7.80
N LYS A 93 -9.54 -5.02 -7.83
CA LYS A 93 -9.81 -5.82 -9.02
C LYS A 93 -10.32 -4.92 -10.14
N GLU A 94 -9.69 -5.02 -11.30
CA GLU A 94 -10.06 -4.36 -12.54
C GLU A 94 -10.60 -5.37 -13.55
N TYR A 95 -11.75 -5.06 -14.13
CA TYR A 95 -12.33 -5.81 -15.24
C TYR A 95 -11.90 -5.18 -16.56
N LEU A 96 -11.44 -6.02 -17.50
CA LEU A 96 -11.18 -5.59 -18.87
C LEU A 96 -12.50 -5.54 -19.62
N CYS A 97 -12.90 -4.32 -20.00
CA CYS A 97 -14.10 -4.04 -20.75
C CYS A 97 -13.74 -3.58 -22.16
N SER A 98 -14.64 -3.77 -23.09
CA SER A 98 -14.46 -3.30 -24.47
C SER A 98 -15.64 -2.47 -24.92
N ARG A 99 -15.35 -1.47 -25.78
CA ARG A 99 -16.31 -0.65 -26.51
C ARG A 99 -15.69 -0.24 -27.85
N ASP A 100 -16.38 -0.46 -28.94
CA ASP A 100 -15.95 -0.05 -30.30
C ASP A 100 -14.52 -0.49 -30.69
N GLY A 101 -14.09 -1.65 -30.18
CA GLY A 101 -12.74 -2.17 -30.43
C GLY A 101 -11.66 -1.66 -29.46
N GLU A 102 -11.98 -0.69 -28.61
CA GLU A 102 -11.09 -0.24 -27.53
C GLU A 102 -11.24 -1.16 -26.30
N GLU A 103 -10.13 -1.47 -25.63
CA GLU A 103 -10.11 -2.23 -24.38
C GLU A 103 -9.60 -1.33 -23.23
N ARG A 104 -10.33 -1.32 -22.10
CA ARG A 104 -9.98 -0.54 -20.93
C ARG A 104 -10.33 -1.27 -19.63
N GLY A 105 -9.49 -1.07 -18.59
CA GLY A 105 -9.73 -1.57 -17.24
C GLY A 105 -10.65 -0.65 -16.45
N PHE A 106 -11.62 -1.24 -15.73
CA PHE A 106 -12.50 -0.53 -14.80
C PHE A 106 -12.65 -1.31 -13.51
N THR A 107 -12.59 -0.61 -12.38
CA THR A 107 -12.98 -1.17 -11.10
C THR A 107 -14.49 -1.47 -11.08
N ALA A 108 -14.96 -2.22 -10.08
CA ALA A 108 -16.39 -2.52 -9.98
C ALA A 108 -17.26 -1.26 -9.82
N ALA A 109 -16.73 -0.24 -9.13
CA ALA A 109 -17.43 1.03 -8.93
C ALA A 109 -17.48 1.85 -10.23
N GLU A 110 -16.36 1.99 -10.92
CA GLU A 110 -16.25 2.72 -12.19
C GLU A 110 -17.09 2.07 -13.30
N PHE A 111 -17.14 0.75 -13.32
CA PHE A 111 -17.91 0.02 -14.34
C PHE A 111 -19.39 0.37 -14.34
N LYS A 112 -19.97 0.71 -13.18
CA LYS A 112 -21.39 1.14 -13.12
C LYS A 112 -21.68 2.36 -13.98
N ALA A 113 -20.75 3.33 -14.00
CA ALA A 113 -20.88 4.50 -14.88
C ALA A 113 -20.50 4.16 -16.33
N ALA A 114 -19.37 3.45 -16.52
CA ALA A 114 -18.90 3.06 -17.85
C ALA A 114 -19.91 2.21 -18.63
N GLN A 115 -20.69 1.38 -17.95
CA GLN A 115 -21.75 0.59 -18.59
C GLN A 115 -22.82 1.46 -19.25
N ALA A 116 -23.17 2.61 -18.67
CA ALA A 116 -24.09 3.56 -19.26
C ALA A 116 -23.53 4.20 -20.54
N ASP A 117 -22.18 4.28 -20.64
CA ASP A 117 -21.48 4.79 -21.81
C ASP A 117 -21.20 3.70 -22.87
N GLY A 118 -21.79 2.50 -22.72
CA GLY A 118 -21.68 1.41 -23.69
C GLY A 118 -20.45 0.49 -23.49
N TRP A 119 -19.71 0.59 -22.38
CA TRP A 119 -18.64 -0.35 -22.06
C TRP A 119 -19.20 -1.68 -21.58
N GLU A 120 -18.70 -2.79 -22.13
CA GLU A 120 -19.10 -4.13 -21.75
C GLU A 120 -17.94 -4.94 -21.21
N LYS A 121 -18.19 -5.71 -20.12
CA LYS A 121 -17.22 -6.69 -19.63
C LYS A 121 -17.03 -7.81 -20.65
N GLN A 122 -15.80 -8.24 -20.82
CA GLN A 122 -15.48 -9.39 -21.66
C GLN A 122 -15.57 -10.69 -20.85
N TYR A 123 -16.09 -11.74 -21.50
CA TYR A 123 -16.17 -13.08 -20.93
C TYR A 123 -15.63 -14.10 -21.93
N GLN A 124 -15.32 -15.30 -21.45
CA GLN A 124 -14.96 -16.40 -22.35
C GLN A 124 -16.20 -17.02 -22.97
N TYR A 125 -16.15 -17.19 -24.28
CA TYR A 125 -17.16 -17.87 -25.09
C TYR A 125 -16.53 -19.00 -25.90
N LYS A 126 -17.31 -20.03 -26.22
CA LYS A 126 -16.89 -21.15 -27.06
C LYS A 126 -16.98 -20.75 -28.54
N VAL A 127 -15.84 -20.77 -29.23
CA VAL A 127 -15.75 -20.53 -30.68
C VAL A 127 -15.08 -21.77 -31.29
N GLY A 128 -15.90 -22.71 -31.75
CA GLY A 128 -15.42 -24.03 -32.18
C GLY A 128 -14.78 -24.77 -30.99
N ARG A 129 -13.51 -25.14 -31.14
CA ARG A 129 -12.72 -25.83 -30.08
C ARG A 129 -11.97 -24.88 -29.15
N LYS A 130 -12.04 -23.57 -29.36
CA LYS A 130 -11.31 -22.56 -28.59
C LYS A 130 -12.24 -21.80 -27.66
N LYS A 131 -11.65 -21.22 -26.61
CA LYS A 131 -12.31 -20.23 -25.77
C LYS A 131 -11.70 -18.87 -26.08
N VAL A 132 -12.56 -17.89 -26.41
CA VAL A 132 -12.15 -16.53 -26.80
C VAL A 132 -12.84 -15.54 -25.89
N TYR A 133 -12.13 -14.47 -25.49
CA TYR A 133 -12.73 -13.36 -24.77
C TYR A 133 -13.41 -12.40 -25.74
N MET A 134 -14.66 -12.09 -25.47
CA MET A 134 -15.44 -11.08 -26.18
C MET A 134 -16.55 -10.51 -25.29
N THR A 135 -17.18 -9.44 -25.76
CA THR A 135 -18.34 -8.84 -25.09
C THR A 135 -19.59 -9.71 -25.25
N PRO A 136 -20.59 -9.59 -24.34
CA PRO A 136 -21.87 -10.24 -24.49
C PRO A 136 -22.54 -9.90 -25.82
N SER A 137 -22.57 -8.63 -26.24
CA SER A 137 -23.16 -8.18 -27.49
C SER A 137 -22.55 -8.86 -28.73
N ALA A 138 -21.20 -8.91 -28.79
CA ALA A 138 -20.50 -9.59 -29.89
C ALA A 138 -20.73 -11.11 -29.89
N ALA A 139 -20.85 -11.72 -28.71
CA ALA A 139 -21.17 -13.15 -28.64
C ALA A 139 -22.60 -13.47 -29.05
N GLU A 140 -23.56 -12.62 -28.72
CA GLU A 140 -24.97 -12.76 -29.09
C GLU A 140 -25.16 -12.64 -30.62
N GLU A 141 -24.47 -11.67 -31.25
CA GLU A 141 -24.48 -11.49 -32.71
C GLU A 141 -24.05 -12.76 -33.46
N HIS A 142 -23.15 -13.55 -32.91
CA HIS A 142 -22.62 -14.78 -33.49
C HIS A 142 -23.23 -16.07 -32.91
N GLY A 143 -24.13 -15.96 -31.93
CA GLY A 143 -24.74 -17.11 -31.27
C GLY A 143 -23.80 -17.97 -30.46
N TYR A 144 -22.72 -17.41 -29.91
CA TYR A 144 -21.72 -18.16 -29.14
C TYR A 144 -22.17 -18.43 -27.69
N GLU A 145 -21.87 -19.62 -27.19
CA GLU A 145 -22.20 -20.06 -25.86
C GLU A 145 -21.13 -19.57 -24.85
N ARG A 146 -21.57 -18.99 -23.75
CA ARG A 146 -20.70 -18.50 -22.68
C ARG A 146 -20.00 -19.67 -21.96
N ALA A 147 -18.65 -19.62 -21.86
CA ALA A 147 -17.82 -20.65 -21.28
C ALA A 147 -17.35 -20.34 -19.84
N SER A 148 -17.48 -19.08 -19.38
CA SER A 148 -17.09 -18.67 -18.02
C SER A 148 -18.08 -17.66 -17.44
N LYS A 149 -18.45 -17.86 -16.17
CA LYS A 149 -19.23 -16.86 -15.41
C LYS A 149 -18.42 -15.64 -14.98
N TYR A 150 -17.09 -15.77 -14.96
CA TYR A 150 -16.20 -14.69 -14.51
C TYR A 150 -15.75 -13.83 -15.69
N PRO A 151 -15.81 -12.50 -15.54
CA PRO A 151 -15.31 -11.60 -16.57
C PRO A 151 -13.77 -11.61 -16.62
N LYS A 152 -13.23 -11.23 -17.77
CA LYS A 152 -11.81 -10.95 -17.96
C LYS A 152 -11.38 -9.84 -17.01
N SER A 153 -10.27 -10.02 -16.35
CA SER A 153 -9.69 -9.03 -15.45
C SER A 153 -8.22 -8.80 -15.77
N THR A 154 -7.68 -7.66 -15.34
CA THR A 154 -6.25 -7.41 -15.37
C THR A 154 -5.52 -8.41 -14.46
N LYS A 155 -4.27 -8.71 -14.78
CA LYS A 155 -3.49 -9.73 -14.05
C LYS A 155 -3.23 -9.32 -12.59
N TYR A 156 -2.96 -8.03 -12.36
CA TYR A 156 -2.54 -7.52 -11.05
C TYR A 156 -3.56 -6.59 -10.39
N GLY A 157 -4.65 -6.24 -11.08
CA GLY A 157 -5.56 -5.20 -10.64
C GLY A 157 -4.96 -3.80 -10.73
N ARG A 158 -5.70 -2.81 -10.23
CA ARG A 158 -5.21 -1.44 -10.05
C ARG A 158 -4.61 -1.30 -8.67
N GLN A 159 -3.41 -0.74 -8.57
CA GLN A 159 -2.79 -0.48 -7.28
C GLN A 159 -3.52 0.64 -6.53
N ASN A 160 -3.58 0.54 -5.22
CA ASN A 160 -4.04 1.64 -4.38
C ASN A 160 -3.01 2.77 -4.47
N PRO A 161 -3.41 4.01 -4.84
CA PRO A 161 -2.48 5.13 -5.03
C PRO A 161 -1.63 5.44 -3.78
N ILE A 162 -2.19 5.23 -2.58
CA ILE A 162 -1.45 5.40 -1.32
C ILE A 162 -0.33 4.36 -1.22
N SER A 163 -0.65 3.08 -1.45
CA SER A 163 0.34 1.99 -1.40
C SER A 163 1.40 2.14 -2.51
N GLU A 164 1.02 2.62 -3.69
CA GLU A 164 1.95 2.89 -4.79
C GLU A 164 2.92 4.01 -4.43
N ARG A 165 2.43 5.13 -3.90
CA ARG A 165 3.24 6.24 -3.40
C ARG A 165 4.22 5.77 -2.31
N TRP A 166 3.78 4.99 -1.33
CA TRP A 166 4.64 4.47 -0.27
C TRP A 166 5.79 3.57 -0.78
N ASN A 167 5.65 3.00 -1.97
CA ASN A 167 6.68 2.16 -2.59
C ASN A 167 7.57 2.91 -3.57
N SER A 168 7.36 4.21 -3.77
CA SER A 168 8.17 5.02 -4.69
C SER A 168 9.50 5.44 -4.08
N GLU A 169 10.52 5.62 -4.93
CA GLU A 169 11.81 6.18 -4.51
C GLU A 169 11.66 7.63 -4.03
N GLU A 170 10.77 8.39 -4.66
CA GLU A 170 10.48 9.77 -4.26
C GLU A 170 10.00 9.85 -2.81
N GLN A 171 9.06 8.99 -2.42
CA GLN A 171 8.57 8.95 -1.04
C GLN A 171 9.67 8.56 -0.04
N LEU A 172 10.57 7.66 -0.42
CA LEU A 172 11.72 7.31 0.42
C LEU A 172 12.63 8.52 0.66
N LEU A 173 12.90 9.32 -0.37
CA LEU A 173 13.70 10.54 -0.23
C LEU A 173 13.01 11.59 0.64
N ILE A 174 11.68 11.74 0.53
CA ILE A 174 10.87 12.61 1.40
C ILE A 174 11.02 12.19 2.86
N TRP A 175 10.87 10.90 3.18
CA TRP A 175 11.02 10.41 4.55
C TRP A 175 12.44 10.57 5.10
N ARG A 176 13.47 10.34 4.27
CA ARG A 176 14.88 10.58 4.68
C ARG A 176 15.13 12.04 5.01
N LYS A 177 14.63 12.94 4.16
CA LYS A 177 14.74 14.38 4.42
C LYS A 177 13.98 14.78 5.68
N ALA A 178 12.76 14.30 5.86
CA ALA A 178 11.94 14.58 7.04
C ALA A 178 12.62 14.10 8.35
N TRP A 179 13.31 12.94 8.30
CA TRP A 179 14.09 12.45 9.44
C TRP A 179 15.24 13.41 9.77
N ALA A 180 16.02 13.83 8.79
CA ALA A 180 17.11 14.78 9.01
C ALA A 180 16.58 16.11 9.56
N ASP A 181 15.54 16.68 8.95
CA ASP A 181 14.95 17.96 9.35
C ASP A 181 14.42 17.92 10.80
N VAL A 182 13.72 16.84 11.18
CA VAL A 182 13.18 16.71 12.55
C VAL A 182 14.32 16.46 13.56
N THR A 183 15.34 15.70 13.21
CA THR A 183 16.51 15.45 14.04
C THR A 183 17.23 16.76 14.35
N ASN A 184 17.55 17.56 13.35
CA ASN A 184 18.19 18.86 13.51
C ASN A 184 17.36 19.82 14.37
N LYS A 185 16.05 19.88 14.13
CA LYS A 185 15.12 20.66 14.97
C LYS A 185 15.18 20.27 16.45
N TYR A 186 15.32 18.98 16.76
CA TYR A 186 15.40 18.52 18.14
C TYR A 186 16.79 18.77 18.75
N LEU A 187 17.87 18.61 17.99
CA LEU A 187 19.22 18.99 18.43
C LEU A 187 19.27 20.47 18.78
N GLU A 188 18.82 21.36 17.88
CA GLU A 188 18.74 22.80 18.14
C GLU A 188 17.88 23.11 19.38
N ARG A 189 16.69 22.49 19.49
CA ARG A 189 15.78 22.67 20.62
C ARG A 189 16.42 22.38 21.97
N TYR A 190 17.32 21.40 22.02
CA TYR A 190 18.01 21.00 23.25
C TYR A 190 19.41 21.57 23.37
N GLY A 191 19.80 22.52 22.51
CA GLY A 191 21.03 23.30 22.61
C GLY A 191 22.27 22.57 22.09
N HIS A 192 22.09 21.61 21.19
CA HIS A 192 23.19 20.94 20.49
C HIS A 192 23.35 21.52 19.08
N GLU A 193 24.58 21.40 18.54
CA GLU A 193 24.88 21.76 17.14
C GLU A 193 24.29 20.69 16.19
N GLU A 194 23.92 21.11 14.95
CA GLU A 194 23.41 20.24 13.89
C GLU A 194 24.48 19.30 13.34
#